data_7cf63221e23048261e5b14090e192c2e
#
_entry.id   7cf63221e23048261e5b14090e192c2e
#
_cell.length_a   1.000
_cell.length_b   1.000
_cell.length_c   1.000
_cell.angle_alpha   90.00
_cell.angle_beta   90.00
_cell.angle_gamma   90.00
#
_symmetry.space_group_name_H-M   'P 1'
#
loop_
_entity.id
_entity.type
_entity.pdbx_description
1 polymer ?
#
loop_
_entity_poly.entity_id
_entity_poly.type
_entity_poly.pdbx_seq_one_letter_code
_entity_poly.pdbx_strand_id
1 'polypeptide(L)'
;NLFSEFKNIIEKVIEKAIIPLLPLYIFGVFLSMTHNGQARQVLIVFSQIIIVILVLHVLILVYEFCIAGAIVKRNPFRLLWNMLPAYLTALGTSSSAATIPVTLKQTEKNGVSNEVAGFVVPLCATIHLSGSAMKITACALAICLLTDLPHDPGLFIYFILMLSIIMVAAQIGRAHV
;
A
#
# COMPACT_ATOMS: atom_id res chain seq x y z
N ASN A 1 -29.16 -14.04 6.82
CA ASN A 1 -28.01 -14.93 6.88
C ASN A 1 -27.18 -14.64 8.12
N LEU A 2 -27.00 -15.65 9.00
CA LEU A 2 -26.28 -15.53 10.27
C LEU A 2 -24.89 -14.88 10.10
N PHE A 3 -24.19 -15.21 9.04
CA PHE A 3 -22.86 -14.63 8.73
C PHE A 3 -22.93 -13.13 8.40
N SER A 4 -23.96 -12.66 7.71
CA SER A 4 -24.12 -11.23 7.43
C SER A 4 -24.50 -10.43 8.67
N GLU A 5 -25.30 -10.99 9.54
CA GLU A 5 -25.63 -10.36 10.84
C GLU A 5 -24.41 -10.29 11.75
N PHE A 6 -23.62 -11.36 11.82
CA PHE A 6 -22.38 -11.38 12.58
C PHE A 6 -21.36 -10.36 12.06
N LYS A 7 -21.18 -10.27 10.72
CA LYS A 7 -20.36 -9.25 10.08
C LYS A 7 -20.83 -7.85 10.49
N ASN A 8 -22.12 -7.55 10.38
CA ASN A 8 -22.68 -6.25 10.73
C ASN A 8 -22.49 -5.90 12.22
N ILE A 9 -22.54 -6.88 13.11
CA ILE A 9 -22.27 -6.66 14.54
C ILE A 9 -20.80 -6.26 14.74
N ILE A 10 -19.87 -7.00 14.13
CA ILE A 10 -18.44 -6.70 14.22
C ILE A 10 -18.15 -5.31 13.65
N GLU A 11 -18.68 -4.98 12.49
CA GLU A 11 -18.52 -3.65 11.87
C GLU A 11 -19.03 -2.52 12.79
N LYS A 12 -20.22 -2.69 13.39
CA LYS A 12 -20.76 -1.71 14.34
C LYS A 12 -19.91 -1.58 15.61
N VAL A 13 -19.34 -2.66 16.12
CA VAL A 13 -18.41 -2.60 17.26
C VAL A 13 -17.15 -1.83 16.89
N ILE A 14 -16.59 -2.10 15.72
CA ILE A 14 -15.42 -1.39 15.24
C ILE A 14 -15.72 0.10 15.08
N GLU A 15 -16.79 0.46 14.38
CA GLU A 15 -17.15 1.86 14.11
C GLU A 15 -17.51 2.64 15.39
N LYS A 16 -18.29 2.02 16.29
CA LYS A 16 -18.84 2.76 17.46
C LYS A 16 -17.98 2.67 18.70
N ALA A 17 -17.14 1.65 18.85
CA ALA A 17 -16.31 1.48 20.02
C ALA A 17 -14.82 1.66 19.71
N ILE A 18 -14.28 0.97 18.69
CA ILE A 18 -12.84 0.96 18.45
C ILE A 18 -12.37 2.27 17.80
N ILE A 19 -13.03 2.71 16.74
CA ILE A 19 -12.61 3.92 15.99
C ILE A 19 -12.63 5.19 16.86
N PRO A 20 -13.66 5.46 17.68
CA PRO A 20 -13.66 6.65 18.55
C PRO A 20 -12.60 6.60 19.66
N LEU A 21 -12.22 5.42 20.13
CA LEU A 21 -11.19 5.25 21.16
C LEU A 21 -9.76 5.23 20.60
N LEU A 22 -9.61 5.00 19.30
CA LEU A 22 -8.31 4.92 18.64
C LEU A 22 -7.43 6.16 18.83
N PRO A 23 -7.94 7.41 18.70
CA PRO A 23 -7.13 8.61 18.95
C PRO A 23 -6.61 8.70 20.39
N LEU A 24 -7.41 8.32 21.38
CA LEU A 24 -7.00 8.29 22.78
C LEU A 24 -5.91 7.23 23.02
N TYR A 25 -6.07 6.06 22.43
CA TYR A 25 -5.07 5.01 22.50
C TYR A 25 -3.75 5.47 21.88
N ILE A 26 -3.78 6.02 20.66
CA ILE A 26 -2.60 6.55 19.97
C ILE A 26 -1.93 7.65 20.81
N PHE A 27 -2.71 8.58 21.36
CA PHE A 27 -2.19 9.61 22.25
C PHE A 27 -1.49 9.02 23.47
N GLY A 28 -2.09 8.03 24.14
CA GLY A 28 -1.50 7.34 25.28
C GLY A 28 -0.18 6.64 24.94
N VAL A 29 -0.10 5.97 23.78
CA VAL A 29 1.11 5.35 23.30
C VAL A 29 2.21 6.39 23.08
N PHE A 30 1.93 7.49 22.38
CA PHE A 30 2.90 8.56 22.15
C PHE A 30 3.36 9.23 23.45
N LEU A 31 2.45 9.44 24.39
CA LEU A 31 2.77 9.99 25.70
C LEU A 31 3.74 9.07 26.47
N SER A 32 3.45 7.77 26.49
CA SER A 32 4.32 6.76 27.11
C SER A 32 5.70 6.72 26.46
N MET A 33 5.77 6.72 25.12
CA MET A 33 7.04 6.74 24.37
C MET A 33 7.84 8.02 24.65
N THR A 34 7.17 9.16 24.79
CA THR A 34 7.83 10.44 25.09
C THR A 34 8.38 10.44 26.52
N HIS A 35 7.61 9.94 27.48
CA HIS A 35 8.02 9.82 28.87
C HIS A 35 9.24 8.90 29.02
N ASN A 36 9.29 7.81 28.26
CA ASN A 36 10.42 6.86 28.27
C ASN A 36 11.61 7.32 27.42
N GLY A 37 11.59 8.51 26.83
CA GLY A 37 12.66 9.05 25.98
C GLY A 37 12.80 8.34 24.61
N GLN A 38 11.93 7.41 24.28
CA GLN A 38 11.99 6.60 23.05
C GLN A 38 11.41 7.32 21.83
N ALA A 39 10.57 8.36 22.01
CA ALA A 39 9.88 9.04 20.94
C ALA A 39 10.81 9.57 19.84
N ARG A 40 11.96 10.14 20.23
CA ARG A 40 12.95 10.66 19.28
C ARG A 40 13.54 9.54 18.42
N GLN A 41 13.94 8.43 19.02
CA GLN A 41 14.53 7.30 18.29
C GLN A 41 13.53 6.68 17.31
N VAL A 42 12.30 6.48 17.75
CA VAL A 42 11.24 5.94 16.91
C VAL A 42 10.95 6.87 15.73
N LEU A 43 10.82 8.18 15.94
CA LEU A 43 10.60 9.16 14.87
C LEU A 43 11.75 9.17 13.85
N ILE A 44 13.00 9.09 14.29
CA ILE A 44 14.16 9.03 13.39
C ILE A 44 14.11 7.76 12.54
N VAL A 45 13.92 6.60 13.14
CA VAL A 45 13.87 5.32 12.43
C VAL A 45 12.71 5.28 11.45
N PHE A 46 11.50 5.71 11.86
CA PHE A 46 10.36 5.75 10.95
C PHE A 46 10.54 6.74 9.79
N SER A 47 11.15 7.90 10.03
CA SER A 47 11.45 8.83 8.93
C SER A 47 12.45 8.25 7.92
N GLN A 48 13.47 7.55 8.40
CA GLN A 48 14.42 6.85 7.52
C GLN A 48 13.72 5.77 6.69
N ILE A 49 12.83 4.98 7.30
CA ILE A 49 12.07 3.95 6.61
C ILE A 49 11.14 4.57 5.55
N ILE A 50 10.46 5.67 5.86
CA ILE A 50 9.62 6.37 4.89
C ILE A 50 10.42 6.81 3.68
N ILE A 51 11.62 7.37 3.89
CA ILE A 51 12.52 7.79 2.79
C ILE A 51 12.91 6.57 1.95
N VAL A 52 13.32 5.48 2.58
CA VAL A 52 13.70 4.24 1.88
C VAL A 52 12.50 3.70 1.06
N ILE A 53 11.32 3.67 1.65
CA ILE A 53 10.10 3.23 0.95
C ILE A 53 9.81 4.12 -0.26
N LEU A 54 9.93 5.43 -0.14
CA LEU A 54 9.71 6.36 -1.27
C LEU A 54 10.72 6.13 -2.39
N VAL A 55 11.99 5.95 -2.05
CA VAL A 55 13.03 5.64 -3.05
C VAL A 55 12.74 4.31 -3.75
N LEU A 56 12.40 3.26 -2.99
CA LEU A 56 12.04 1.96 -3.56
C LEU A 56 10.79 2.05 -4.45
N HIS A 57 9.79 2.84 -4.10
CA HIS A 57 8.62 3.06 -4.96
C HIS A 57 8.99 3.69 -6.30
N VAL A 58 9.84 4.71 -6.29
CA VAL A 58 10.32 5.34 -7.53
C VAL A 58 11.12 4.33 -8.36
N LEU A 59 11.98 3.54 -7.74
CA LEU A 59 12.76 2.51 -8.45
C LEU A 59 11.88 1.44 -9.08
N ILE A 60 10.86 0.94 -8.35
CA ILE A 60 9.92 -0.05 -8.88
C ILE A 60 9.13 0.55 -10.05
N LEU A 61 8.62 1.78 -9.92
CA LEU A 61 7.91 2.44 -11.01
C LEU A 61 8.79 2.58 -12.26
N VAL A 62 10.01 3.06 -12.10
CA VAL A 62 10.95 3.18 -13.23
C VAL A 62 11.21 1.82 -13.86
N TYR A 63 11.43 0.78 -13.04
CA TYR A 63 11.65 -0.59 -13.51
C TYR A 63 10.45 -1.12 -14.32
N GLU A 64 9.23 -0.99 -13.79
CA GLU A 64 8.00 -1.44 -14.47
C GLU A 64 7.80 -0.69 -15.81
N PHE A 65 7.99 0.63 -15.82
CA PHE A 65 7.88 1.42 -17.05
C PHE A 65 9.01 1.16 -18.05
N CYS A 66 10.21 0.81 -17.59
CA CYS A 66 11.28 0.37 -18.47
C CYS A 66 10.94 -0.93 -19.18
N ILE A 67 10.40 -1.91 -18.46
CA ILE A 67 9.94 -3.17 -19.05
C ILE A 67 8.80 -2.91 -20.04
N ALA A 68 7.78 -2.16 -19.63
CA ALA A 68 6.66 -1.83 -20.49
C ALA A 68 7.11 -1.07 -21.76
N GLY A 69 8.00 -0.09 -21.60
CA GLY A 69 8.56 0.69 -22.71
C GLY A 69 9.38 -0.16 -23.68
N ALA A 70 10.15 -1.14 -23.17
CA ALA A 70 10.92 -2.08 -23.99
C ALA A 70 10.01 -2.99 -24.81
N ILE A 71 8.92 -3.51 -24.22
CA ILE A 71 7.95 -4.36 -24.90
C ILE A 71 7.21 -3.58 -26.01
N VAL A 72 6.75 -2.37 -25.69
CA VAL A 72 5.95 -1.55 -26.62
C VAL A 72 6.82 -0.72 -27.58
N LYS A 73 8.16 -0.76 -27.41
CA LYS A 73 9.14 0.04 -28.17
C LYS A 73 8.86 1.54 -28.09
N ARG A 74 8.46 2.02 -26.92
CA ARG A 74 8.23 3.45 -26.64
C ARG A 74 9.12 3.93 -25.49
N ASN A 75 9.38 5.23 -25.43
CA ASN A 75 10.22 5.82 -24.38
C ASN A 75 9.54 5.66 -22.99
N PRO A 76 10.15 4.91 -22.05
CA PRO A 76 9.57 4.64 -20.75
C PRO A 76 9.35 5.91 -19.90
N PHE A 77 10.26 6.86 -19.99
CA PHE A 77 10.15 8.12 -19.23
C PHE A 77 8.97 8.98 -19.70
N ARG A 78 8.65 8.97 -20.99
CA ARG A 78 7.46 9.63 -21.51
C ARG A 78 6.18 8.97 -21.05
N LEU A 79 6.16 7.63 -21.02
CA LEU A 79 5.02 6.85 -20.51
C LEU A 79 4.81 7.16 -19.02
N LEU A 80 5.87 7.16 -18.23
CA LEU A 80 5.83 7.48 -16.80
C LEU A 80 5.36 8.91 -16.55
N TRP A 81 5.87 9.89 -17.34
CA TRP A 81 5.46 11.29 -17.21
C TRP A 81 3.97 11.51 -17.47
N ASN A 82 3.42 10.81 -18.44
CA ASN A 82 1.98 10.85 -18.70
C ASN A 82 1.15 10.32 -17.51
N MET A 83 1.70 9.41 -16.71
CA MET A 83 1.03 8.86 -15.53
C MET A 83 1.18 9.71 -14.27
N LEU A 84 2.00 10.77 -14.30
CA LEU A 84 2.24 11.65 -13.15
C LEU A 84 0.95 12.19 -12.50
N PRO A 85 -0.07 12.65 -13.26
CA PRO A 85 -1.33 13.10 -12.66
C PRO A 85 -2.06 12.01 -11.87
N ALA A 86 -2.02 10.76 -12.34
CA ALA A 86 -2.60 9.63 -11.61
C ALA A 86 -1.84 9.35 -10.31
N TYR A 87 -0.51 9.43 -10.34
CA TYR A 87 0.34 9.28 -9.16
C TYR A 87 0.06 10.36 -8.10
N LEU A 88 -0.02 11.63 -8.52
CA LEU A 88 -0.35 12.74 -7.61
C LEU A 88 -1.77 12.60 -7.02
N THR A 89 -2.73 12.15 -7.83
CA THR A 89 -4.09 11.87 -7.34
C THR A 89 -4.08 10.74 -6.31
N ALA A 90 -3.31 9.67 -6.55
CA ALA A 90 -3.17 8.56 -5.60
C ALA A 90 -2.56 9.00 -4.27
N LEU A 91 -1.54 9.86 -4.30
CA LEU A 91 -0.94 10.44 -3.10
C LEU A 91 -1.93 11.31 -2.32
N GLY A 92 -2.69 12.14 -3.03
CA GLY A 92 -3.66 13.06 -2.38
C GLY A 92 -4.88 12.37 -1.83
N THR A 93 -5.40 11.35 -2.51
CA THR A 93 -6.63 10.64 -2.09
C THR A 93 -6.36 9.47 -1.17
N SER A 94 -5.14 8.91 -1.20
CA SER A 94 -4.78 7.65 -0.52
C SER A 94 -5.75 6.50 -0.84
N SER A 95 -6.44 6.57 -1.98
CA SER A 95 -7.47 5.61 -2.40
C SER A 95 -7.24 5.15 -3.83
N SER A 96 -6.99 3.85 -4.01
CA SER A 96 -6.84 3.25 -5.33
C SER A 96 -8.13 3.38 -6.16
N ALA A 97 -9.29 3.19 -5.54
CA ALA A 97 -10.58 3.30 -6.23
C ALA A 97 -10.84 4.73 -6.73
N ALA A 98 -10.57 5.74 -5.92
CA ALA A 98 -10.73 7.15 -6.31
C ALA A 98 -9.77 7.56 -7.43
N THR A 99 -8.67 6.85 -7.62
CA THR A 99 -7.65 7.12 -8.63
C THR A 99 -7.99 6.48 -9.99
N ILE A 100 -8.84 5.47 -10.03
CA ILE A 100 -9.19 4.73 -11.26
C ILE A 100 -9.54 5.64 -12.45
N PRO A 101 -10.43 6.65 -12.34
CA PRO A 101 -10.80 7.47 -13.48
C PRO A 101 -9.63 8.26 -14.08
N VAL A 102 -8.74 8.75 -13.21
CA VAL A 102 -7.54 9.50 -13.65
C VAL A 102 -6.54 8.55 -14.29
N THR A 103 -6.35 7.36 -13.71
CA THR A 103 -5.46 6.33 -14.24
C THR A 103 -5.92 5.88 -15.62
N LEU A 104 -7.22 5.63 -15.82
CA LEU A 104 -7.80 5.29 -17.13
C LEU A 104 -7.45 6.33 -18.18
N LYS A 105 -7.76 7.60 -17.90
CA LYS A 105 -7.47 8.70 -18.83
C LYS A 105 -5.99 8.81 -19.20
N GLN A 106 -5.09 8.60 -18.25
CA GLN A 106 -3.65 8.65 -18.53
C GLN A 106 -3.15 7.40 -19.27
N THR A 107 -3.75 6.24 -19.00
CA THR A 107 -3.44 4.98 -19.70
C THR A 107 -3.83 5.06 -21.18
N GLU A 108 -4.97 5.65 -21.49
CA GLU A 108 -5.40 5.95 -22.86
C GLU A 108 -4.44 6.89 -23.59
N LYS A 109 -3.93 7.92 -22.91
CA LYS A 109 -2.88 8.82 -23.46
C LYS A 109 -1.59 8.08 -23.77
N ASN A 110 -1.31 7.00 -23.07
CA ASN A 110 -0.18 6.12 -23.35
C ASN A 110 -0.43 5.19 -24.55
N GLY A 111 -1.64 5.25 -25.15
CA GLY A 111 -2.00 4.52 -26.36
C GLY A 111 -2.58 3.13 -26.11
N VAL A 112 -3.05 2.86 -24.90
CA VAL A 112 -3.80 1.64 -24.58
C VAL A 112 -5.26 1.85 -24.98
N SER A 113 -5.89 0.87 -25.63
CA SER A 113 -7.30 0.93 -26.02
C SER A 113 -8.20 1.04 -24.78
N ASN A 114 -9.31 1.76 -24.92
CA ASN A 114 -10.28 1.97 -23.83
C ASN A 114 -10.83 0.64 -23.28
N GLU A 115 -11.08 -0.33 -24.16
CA GLU A 115 -11.56 -1.66 -23.76
C GLU A 115 -10.59 -2.38 -22.82
N VAL A 116 -9.28 -2.37 -23.18
CA VAL A 116 -8.24 -2.99 -22.36
C VAL A 116 -8.01 -2.20 -21.07
N ALA A 117 -7.91 -0.88 -21.17
CA ALA A 117 -7.71 -0.02 -20.01
C ALA A 117 -8.88 -0.13 -19.03
N GLY A 118 -10.13 -0.11 -19.54
CA GLY A 118 -11.35 -0.19 -18.75
C GLY A 118 -11.51 -1.49 -17.96
N PHE A 119 -10.89 -2.58 -18.44
CA PHE A 119 -10.85 -3.85 -17.71
C PHE A 119 -9.64 -3.95 -16.78
N VAL A 120 -8.44 -3.68 -17.30
CA VAL A 120 -7.18 -3.94 -16.59
C VAL A 120 -6.97 -2.96 -15.44
N VAL A 121 -7.27 -1.67 -15.60
CA VAL A 121 -7.01 -0.65 -14.56
C VAL A 121 -7.84 -0.89 -13.29
N PRO A 122 -9.17 -1.12 -13.34
CA PRO A 122 -9.93 -1.47 -12.15
C PRO A 122 -9.48 -2.78 -11.51
N LEU A 123 -9.17 -3.80 -12.32
CA LEU A 123 -8.67 -5.08 -11.84
C LEU A 123 -7.34 -4.92 -11.10
N CYS A 124 -6.36 -4.24 -11.71
CA CYS A 124 -5.07 -4.00 -11.09
C CYS A 124 -5.14 -3.11 -9.85
N ALA A 125 -6.08 -2.15 -9.81
CA ALA A 125 -6.29 -1.31 -8.61
C ALA A 125 -6.64 -2.12 -7.36
N THR A 126 -7.19 -3.32 -7.53
CA THR A 126 -7.56 -4.23 -6.43
C THR A 126 -6.51 -5.32 -6.17
N ILE A 127 -5.84 -5.81 -7.20
CA ILE A 127 -4.95 -6.99 -7.10
C ILE A 127 -3.48 -6.59 -6.96
N HIS A 128 -3.06 -5.47 -7.55
CA HIS A 128 -1.67 -5.04 -7.52
C HIS A 128 -1.30 -4.39 -6.19
N LEU A 129 -0.73 -5.19 -5.30
CA LEU A 129 -0.47 -4.84 -3.89
C LEU A 129 1.03 -4.72 -3.56
N SER A 130 1.90 -4.63 -4.57
CA SER A 130 3.36 -4.59 -4.38
C SER A 130 3.80 -3.47 -3.41
N GLY A 131 3.25 -2.28 -3.54
CA GLY A 131 3.55 -1.16 -2.66
C GLY A 131 3.10 -1.35 -1.21
N SER A 132 1.96 -2.02 -1.00
CA SER A 132 1.48 -2.33 0.36
C SER A 132 2.30 -3.43 1.01
N ALA A 133 2.65 -4.48 0.28
CA ALA A 133 3.52 -5.54 0.77
C ALA A 133 4.89 -5.00 1.18
N MET A 134 5.48 -4.14 0.34
CA MET A 134 6.75 -3.48 0.63
C MET A 134 6.68 -2.60 1.90
N LYS A 135 5.62 -1.80 2.08
CA LYS A 135 5.43 -0.98 3.29
C LYS A 135 5.33 -1.82 4.55
N ILE A 136 4.48 -2.85 4.53
CA ILE A 136 4.26 -3.72 5.69
C ILE A 136 5.55 -4.45 6.06
N THR A 137 6.27 -4.98 5.08
CA THR A 137 7.56 -5.67 5.30
C THR A 137 8.61 -4.72 5.86
N ALA A 138 8.72 -3.50 5.33
CA ALA A 138 9.67 -2.51 5.82
C ALA A 138 9.34 -2.07 7.27
N CYS A 139 8.07 -1.87 7.60
CA CYS A 139 7.65 -1.56 8.97
C CYS A 139 7.89 -2.74 9.93
N ALA A 140 7.63 -3.97 9.49
CA ALA A 140 7.90 -5.16 10.31
C ALA A 140 9.41 -5.30 10.59
N LEU A 141 10.25 -5.14 9.57
CA LEU A 141 11.71 -5.16 9.75
C LEU A 141 12.18 -4.06 10.71
N ALA A 142 11.61 -2.86 10.58
CA ALA A 142 11.92 -1.76 11.48
C ALA A 142 11.59 -2.07 12.95
N ILE A 143 10.43 -2.67 13.18
CA ILE A 143 10.04 -3.09 14.54
C ILE A 143 11.01 -4.14 15.06
N CYS A 144 11.37 -5.14 14.27
CA CYS A 144 12.36 -6.15 14.66
C CYS A 144 13.70 -5.53 15.04
N LEU A 145 14.18 -4.55 14.25
CA LEU A 145 15.44 -3.84 14.53
C LEU A 145 15.37 -2.96 15.78
N LEU A 146 14.20 -2.34 16.05
CA LEU A 146 14.01 -1.50 17.24
C LEU A 146 13.85 -2.29 18.54
N THR A 147 13.37 -3.53 18.44
CA THR A 147 13.05 -4.38 19.59
C THR A 147 14.02 -5.56 19.74
N ASP A 148 15.11 -5.58 18.98
CA ASP A 148 16.11 -6.66 18.95
C ASP A 148 15.50 -8.06 18.72
N LEU A 149 14.38 -8.11 17.97
CA LEU A 149 13.75 -9.37 17.58
C LEU A 149 14.50 -10.02 16.42
N PRO A 150 14.42 -11.36 16.28
CA PRO A 150 15.03 -12.07 15.18
C PRO A 150 14.58 -11.50 13.83
N HIS A 151 15.53 -11.20 12.95
CA HIS A 151 15.30 -10.64 11.61
C HIS A 151 16.05 -11.43 10.55
N ASP A 152 16.03 -12.76 10.67
CA ASP A 152 16.63 -13.67 9.72
C ASP A 152 16.03 -13.53 8.33
N PRO A 153 16.84 -13.50 7.25
CA PRO A 153 16.35 -13.39 5.88
C PRO A 153 15.34 -14.48 5.49
N GLY A 154 15.50 -15.70 6.00
CA GLY A 154 14.58 -16.81 5.75
C GLY A 154 13.18 -16.54 6.33
N LEU A 155 13.13 -15.99 7.54
CA LEU A 155 11.88 -15.58 8.18
C LEU A 155 11.16 -14.50 7.37
N PHE A 156 11.90 -13.51 6.84
CA PHE A 156 11.31 -12.44 6.03
C PHE A 156 10.85 -12.91 4.65
N ILE A 157 11.54 -13.84 4.01
CA ILE A 157 11.06 -14.47 2.78
C ILE A 157 9.73 -15.18 3.02
N TYR A 158 9.63 -15.98 4.07
CA TYR A 158 8.39 -16.63 4.44
C TYR A 158 7.27 -15.62 4.76
N PHE A 159 7.59 -14.59 5.53
CA PHE A 159 6.65 -13.50 5.84
C PHE A 159 6.12 -12.80 4.59
N ILE A 160 6.98 -12.46 3.63
CA ILE A 160 6.59 -11.81 2.36
C ILE A 160 5.68 -12.72 1.53
N LEU A 161 6.01 -14.01 1.43
CA LEU A 161 5.20 -14.98 0.69
C LEU A 161 3.80 -15.12 1.34
N MET A 162 3.74 -15.32 2.64
CA MET A 162 2.47 -15.44 3.37
C MET A 162 1.66 -14.14 3.30
N LEU A 163 2.31 -12.98 3.47
CA LEU A 163 1.68 -11.67 3.36
C LEU A 163 1.06 -11.48 1.98
N SER A 164 1.78 -11.82 0.92
CA SER A 164 1.31 -11.68 -0.46
C SER A 164 0.07 -12.55 -0.73
N ILE A 165 0.07 -13.80 -0.27
CA ILE A 165 -1.08 -14.71 -0.41
C ILE A 165 -2.29 -14.17 0.36
N ILE A 166 -2.11 -13.77 1.62
CA ILE A 166 -3.19 -13.26 2.47
C ILE A 166 -3.77 -11.96 1.90
N MET A 167 -2.92 -11.05 1.41
CA MET A 167 -3.38 -9.79 0.86
C MET A 167 -4.22 -9.99 -0.41
N VAL A 168 -3.79 -10.88 -1.31
CA VAL A 168 -4.56 -11.20 -2.53
C VAL A 168 -5.88 -11.86 -2.16
N ALA A 169 -5.88 -12.84 -1.26
CA ALA A 169 -7.09 -13.51 -0.82
C ALA A 169 -8.09 -12.54 -0.15
N ALA A 170 -7.61 -11.62 0.68
CA ALA A 170 -8.46 -10.61 1.34
C ALA A 170 -9.08 -9.62 0.35
N GLN A 171 -8.38 -9.26 -0.72
CA GLN A 171 -8.90 -8.36 -1.75
C GLN A 171 -9.95 -9.04 -2.65
N ILE A 172 -9.74 -10.31 -3.00
CA ILE A 172 -10.72 -11.10 -3.74
C ILE A 172 -12.03 -11.19 -2.95
N GLY A 173 -11.95 -11.37 -1.63
CA GLY A 173 -13.13 -11.38 -0.76
C GLY A 173 -13.91 -10.05 -0.72
N ARG A 174 -13.23 -8.91 -0.89
CA ARG A 174 -13.88 -7.58 -0.95
C ARG A 174 -14.54 -7.27 -2.29
N ALA A 175 -14.07 -7.86 -3.37
CA ALA A 175 -14.64 -7.66 -4.70
C ALA A 175 -16.03 -8.31 -4.88
N HIS A 176 -16.45 -9.16 -3.95
CA HIS A 176 -17.72 -9.87 -3.97
C HIS A 176 -18.75 -9.32 -2.95
N VAL A 177 -18.47 -8.18 -2.34
CA VAL A 177 -19.35 -7.46 -1.41
C VAL A 177 -19.69 -6.09 -1.97
#